data_9e02180b804036b70a9379dbe774314a
#
_entry.id   9e02180b804036b70a9379dbe774314a
#
_cell.length_a   1.000
_cell.length_b   1.000
_cell.length_c   1.000
_cell.angle_alpha   90.00
_cell.angle_beta   90.00
_cell.angle_gamma   90.00
#
_symmetry.space_group_name_H-M   'P 1'
#
loop_
_entity.id
_entity.type
_entity.pdbx_description
1 polymer ?
#
loop_
_entity_poly.entity_id
_entity_poly.type
_entity_poly.pdbx_seq_one_letter_code
_entity_poly.pdbx_strand_id
1 'polypeptide(L)'
;YAYFRCDNITGSPVCSDKIIHMESAYYNCSSLTGNPVCGNNVTDIDGTYFNCSNLMGSPVCGPNVTNMFQTYYFCNNLTGSPVCGDNVTDMCRTYYNCWNLTGSAVCGNNVTNMRQTYSDCRNITGNPVCGPNVIDMSDAYSNCRNLTGSPICGPNVVDMSYAYWDCVNLIGSPVCGN
;
A
#
# COMPACT_ATOMS: atom_id res chain seq x y z
N TYR A 1 17.45 8.02 -2.70
CA TYR A 1 18.44 6.99 -2.28
C TYR A 1 19.31 7.40 -1.07
N ALA A 2 18.79 8.19 -0.09
CA ALA A 2 19.65 8.71 0.99
C ALA A 2 20.28 7.60 1.86
N TYR A 3 19.52 6.56 2.20
CA TYR A 3 19.95 5.44 3.06
C TYR A 3 19.77 4.07 2.40
N PHE A 4 19.86 4.01 1.09
CA PHE A 4 19.65 2.79 0.32
C PHE A 4 20.54 1.64 0.83
N ARG A 5 19.91 0.51 1.23
CA ARG A 5 20.56 -0.71 1.76
C ARG A 5 21.45 -0.47 2.99
N CYS A 6 21.04 0.45 3.86
CA CYS A 6 21.71 0.68 5.13
C CYS A 6 21.14 -0.25 6.21
N ASP A 7 21.48 -1.54 6.16
CA ASP A 7 20.88 -2.60 6.98
C ASP A 7 21.08 -2.42 8.49
N ASN A 8 22.07 -1.59 8.90
CA ASN A 8 22.39 -1.34 10.31
C ASN A 8 21.76 -0.05 10.86
N ILE A 9 21.02 0.72 10.06
CA ILE A 9 20.28 1.88 10.57
C ILE A 9 19.12 1.39 11.44
N THR A 10 19.07 1.89 12.67
CA THR A 10 18.03 1.61 13.66
C THR A 10 17.27 2.89 14.05
N GLY A 11 16.15 2.73 14.75
CA GLY A 11 15.32 3.85 15.21
C GLY A 11 14.32 4.31 14.16
N SER A 12 13.83 5.55 14.29
CA SER A 12 12.79 6.08 13.42
C SER A 12 13.37 6.76 12.18
N PRO A 13 12.76 6.58 11.01
CA PRO A 13 13.09 7.40 9.84
C PRO A 13 12.82 8.87 10.09
N VAL A 14 13.46 9.74 9.32
CA VAL A 14 13.31 11.19 9.42
C VAL A 14 12.96 11.78 8.04
N CYS A 15 12.14 12.83 8.06
CA CYS A 15 11.83 13.62 6.88
C CYS A 15 11.65 15.09 7.30
N SER A 16 12.24 16.01 6.57
CA SER A 16 12.02 17.44 6.78
C SER A 16 11.07 18.01 5.75
N ASP A 17 10.45 19.16 6.07
CA ASP A 17 9.53 19.86 5.15
C ASP A 17 10.20 20.39 3.87
N LYS A 18 11.52 20.34 3.77
CA LYS A 18 12.26 20.72 2.55
C LYS A 18 12.37 19.56 1.55
N ILE A 19 12.04 18.35 1.96
CA ILE A 19 12.13 17.16 1.10
C ILE A 19 10.93 17.15 0.16
N ILE A 20 11.21 16.99 -1.14
CA ILE A 20 10.20 16.86 -2.21
C ILE A 20 10.16 15.41 -2.71
N HIS A 21 11.29 14.71 -2.73
CA HIS A 21 11.43 13.36 -3.25
C HIS A 21 12.03 12.43 -2.19
N MET A 22 11.36 11.30 -1.95
CA MET A 22 11.81 10.26 -1.01
C MET A 22 12.00 8.89 -1.70
N GLU A 23 12.06 8.85 -3.03
CA GLU A 23 12.17 7.59 -3.76
C GLU A 23 13.34 6.76 -3.26
N SER A 24 13.05 5.55 -2.81
CA SER A 24 14.01 4.57 -2.29
C SER A 24 14.90 5.10 -1.14
N ALA A 25 14.44 6.13 -0.39
CA ALA A 25 15.27 6.77 0.63
C ALA A 25 15.72 5.80 1.72
N TYR A 26 14.89 4.84 2.12
CA TYR A 26 15.16 3.80 3.12
C TYR A 26 15.05 2.38 2.54
N TYR A 27 15.21 2.22 1.24
CA TYR A 27 15.10 0.93 0.57
C TYR A 27 16.02 -0.12 1.20
N ASN A 28 15.49 -1.28 1.61
CA ASN A 28 16.21 -2.36 2.29
C ASN A 28 16.90 -1.96 3.62
N CYS A 29 16.37 -0.99 4.36
CA CYS A 29 16.82 -0.69 5.71
C CYS A 29 16.14 -1.63 6.72
N SER A 30 16.52 -2.90 6.73
CA SER A 30 15.81 -3.96 7.46
C SER A 30 15.83 -3.81 8.99
N SER A 31 16.79 -3.08 9.54
CA SER A 31 16.90 -2.82 10.99
C SER A 31 16.15 -1.56 11.46
N LEU A 32 15.51 -0.82 10.55
CA LEU A 32 14.72 0.37 10.89
C LEU A 32 13.44 -0.05 11.65
N THR A 33 13.21 0.54 12.85
CA THR A 33 12.18 0.06 13.79
C THR A 33 11.11 1.08 14.15
N GLY A 34 11.28 2.35 13.81
CA GLY A 34 10.33 3.41 14.16
C GLY A 34 9.10 3.45 13.25
N ASN A 35 8.27 4.49 13.45
CA ASN A 35 7.13 4.76 12.59
C ASN A 35 7.58 5.34 11.25
N PRO A 36 6.92 4.99 10.13
CA PRO A 36 7.15 5.67 8.86
C PRO A 36 6.88 7.18 8.98
N VAL A 37 7.54 7.98 8.15
CA VAL A 37 7.30 9.42 8.03
C VAL A 37 7.18 9.82 6.57
N CYS A 38 6.39 10.88 6.31
CA CYS A 38 6.32 11.52 5.01
C CYS A 38 6.14 13.03 5.23
N GLY A 39 6.99 13.83 4.61
CA GLY A 39 6.91 15.30 4.71
C GLY A 39 5.75 15.86 3.89
N ASN A 40 5.28 17.05 4.27
CA ASN A 40 4.13 17.72 3.60
C ASN A 40 4.39 18.10 2.15
N ASN A 41 5.65 18.31 1.76
CA ASN A 41 6.03 18.68 0.41
C ASN A 41 6.47 17.51 -0.47
N VAL A 42 6.46 16.30 0.08
CA VAL A 42 6.85 15.09 -0.66
C VAL A 42 5.80 14.75 -1.71
N THR A 43 6.25 14.54 -2.94
CA THR A 43 5.39 14.19 -4.10
C THR A 43 5.55 12.74 -4.56
N ASP A 44 6.70 12.13 -4.25
CA ASP A 44 7.01 10.75 -4.65
C ASP A 44 7.65 9.98 -3.50
N ILE A 45 7.06 8.81 -3.19
CA ILE A 45 7.54 7.89 -2.16
C ILE A 45 7.76 6.47 -2.72
N ASP A 46 7.99 6.35 -4.03
CA ASP A 46 8.31 5.07 -4.67
C ASP A 46 9.42 4.33 -3.92
N GLY A 47 9.13 3.08 -3.53
CA GLY A 47 10.08 2.20 -2.85
C GLY A 47 10.70 2.77 -1.58
N THR A 48 10.17 3.87 -1.01
CA THR A 48 10.80 4.56 0.13
C THR A 48 11.15 3.62 1.27
N TYR A 49 10.23 2.74 1.65
CA TYR A 49 10.39 1.76 2.73
C TYR A 49 10.40 0.31 2.23
N PHE A 50 10.73 0.09 0.96
CA PHE A 50 10.81 -1.25 0.39
C PHE A 50 11.65 -2.18 1.28
N ASN A 51 11.08 -3.30 1.71
CA ASN A 51 11.71 -4.31 2.56
C ASN A 51 12.32 -3.78 3.88
N CYS A 52 11.68 -2.74 4.48
CA CYS A 52 11.95 -2.34 5.86
C CYS A 52 11.16 -3.25 6.81
N SER A 53 11.56 -4.52 6.91
CA SER A 53 10.77 -5.58 7.54
C SER A 53 10.50 -5.38 9.04
N ASN A 54 11.34 -4.59 9.73
CA ASN A 54 11.17 -4.27 11.16
C ASN A 54 10.49 -2.91 11.40
N LEU A 55 10.12 -2.18 10.35
CA LEU A 55 9.38 -0.92 10.48
C LEU A 55 8.00 -1.18 11.11
N MET A 56 7.64 -0.38 12.13
CA MET A 56 6.43 -0.56 12.94
C MET A 56 5.46 0.62 12.78
N GLY A 57 4.31 0.51 13.44
CA GLY A 57 3.30 1.57 13.47
C GLY A 57 2.44 1.62 12.21
N SER A 58 1.83 2.77 11.94
CA SER A 58 0.90 2.95 10.84
C SER A 58 1.61 3.50 9.60
N PRO A 59 1.25 3.02 8.39
CA PRO A 59 1.67 3.67 7.16
C PRO A 59 1.28 5.16 7.13
N VAL A 60 2.02 5.95 6.39
CA VAL A 60 1.73 7.37 6.16
C VAL A 60 1.78 7.69 4.66
N CYS A 61 1.00 8.70 4.26
CA CYS A 61 1.04 9.29 2.94
C CYS A 61 0.92 10.80 3.08
N GLY A 62 1.85 11.54 2.50
CA GLY A 62 1.79 12.99 2.50
C GLY A 62 0.68 13.54 1.59
N PRO A 63 0.20 14.77 1.81
CA PRO A 63 -0.94 15.34 1.07
C PRO A 63 -0.66 15.58 -0.42
N ASN A 64 0.62 15.71 -0.81
CA ASN A 64 1.03 15.95 -2.18
C ASN A 64 1.58 14.72 -2.91
N VAL A 65 1.54 13.54 -2.26
CA VAL A 65 2.06 12.30 -2.86
C VAL A 65 1.16 11.86 -4.02
N THR A 66 1.79 11.59 -5.15
CA THR A 66 1.13 11.08 -6.37
C THR A 66 1.49 9.62 -6.67
N ASN A 67 2.64 9.16 -6.20
CA ASN A 67 3.18 7.83 -6.48
C ASN A 67 3.53 7.09 -5.18
N MET A 68 2.89 5.93 -4.96
CA MET A 68 3.14 5.02 -3.85
C MET A 68 3.64 3.64 -4.33
N PHE A 69 4.17 3.54 -5.54
CA PHE A 69 4.67 2.28 -6.07
C PHE A 69 5.66 1.62 -5.11
N GLN A 70 5.41 0.38 -4.70
CA GLN A 70 6.27 -0.41 -3.80
C GLN A 70 6.66 0.27 -2.46
N THR A 71 5.97 1.32 -2.02
CA THR A 71 6.40 2.11 -0.85
C THR A 71 6.65 1.26 0.40
N TYR A 72 5.74 0.35 0.73
CA TYR A 72 5.80 -0.51 1.93
C TYR A 72 5.94 -2.01 1.57
N TYR A 73 6.46 -2.30 0.39
CA TYR A 73 6.66 -3.67 -0.06
C TYR A 73 7.49 -4.49 0.94
N PHE A 74 6.97 -5.62 1.43
CA PHE A 74 7.58 -6.45 2.49
C PHE A 74 7.82 -5.74 3.85
N CYS A 75 7.04 -4.72 4.21
CA CYS A 75 7.07 -4.14 5.55
C CYS A 75 6.21 -4.98 6.51
N ASN A 76 6.71 -6.15 6.90
CA ASN A 76 5.93 -7.19 7.57
C ASN A 76 5.46 -6.83 8.98
N ASN A 77 6.12 -5.88 9.66
CA ASN A 77 5.80 -5.46 11.02
C ASN A 77 4.94 -4.19 11.09
N LEU A 78 4.52 -3.61 9.96
CA LEU A 78 3.52 -2.55 9.96
C LEU A 78 2.18 -3.08 10.49
N THR A 79 1.55 -2.34 11.42
CA THR A 79 0.36 -2.82 12.15
C THR A 79 -0.87 -1.90 12.02
N GLY A 80 -0.70 -0.69 11.56
CA GLY A 80 -1.81 0.27 11.42
C GLY A 80 -2.71 0.00 10.21
N SER A 81 -3.66 0.91 10.00
CA SER A 81 -4.52 0.86 8.81
C SER A 81 -3.77 1.39 7.58
N PRO A 82 -4.02 0.81 6.39
CA PRO A 82 -3.50 1.38 5.16
C PRO A 82 -4.00 2.81 4.94
N VAL A 83 -3.24 3.60 4.20
CA VAL A 83 -3.60 4.97 3.79
C VAL A 83 -3.41 5.15 2.29
N CYS A 84 -4.18 6.06 1.71
CA CYS A 84 -4.02 6.55 0.36
C CYS A 84 -4.31 8.05 0.34
N GLY A 85 -3.40 8.84 -0.18
CA GLY A 85 -3.61 10.29 -0.34
C GLY A 85 -4.55 10.60 -1.51
N ASP A 86 -5.20 11.77 -1.48
CA ASP A 86 -6.17 12.19 -2.49
C ASP A 86 -5.55 12.36 -3.89
N ASN A 87 -4.24 12.64 -3.96
CA ASN A 87 -3.51 12.85 -5.21
C ASN A 87 -2.83 11.60 -5.76
N VAL A 88 -2.91 10.47 -5.05
CA VAL A 88 -2.25 9.22 -5.46
C VAL A 88 -2.90 8.65 -6.70
N THR A 89 -2.06 8.35 -7.71
CA THR A 89 -2.47 7.72 -8.97
C THR A 89 -1.97 6.29 -9.10
N ASP A 90 -0.84 5.95 -8.49
CA ASP A 90 -0.24 4.62 -8.52
C ASP A 90 -0.06 4.04 -7.10
N MET A 91 -0.73 2.91 -6.85
CA MET A 91 -0.61 2.09 -5.63
C MET A 91 -0.04 0.69 -5.94
N CYS A 92 0.54 0.47 -7.12
CA CYS A 92 1.02 -0.85 -7.48
C CYS A 92 2.02 -1.37 -6.43
N ARG A 93 1.72 -2.54 -5.86
CA ARG A 93 2.54 -3.22 -4.84
C ARG A 93 2.80 -2.41 -3.56
N THR A 94 2.03 -1.35 -3.28
CA THR A 94 2.29 -0.46 -2.13
C THR A 94 2.42 -1.25 -0.83
N TYR A 95 1.50 -2.17 -0.54
CA TYR A 95 1.42 -2.96 0.69
C TYR A 95 1.67 -4.45 0.46
N TYR A 96 2.28 -4.82 -0.66
CA TYR A 96 2.55 -6.22 -0.96
C TYR A 96 3.25 -6.92 0.20
N ASN A 97 2.66 -8.01 0.69
CA ASN A 97 3.21 -8.82 1.77
C ASN A 97 3.38 -8.11 3.14
N CYS A 98 2.51 -7.11 3.44
CA CYS A 98 2.42 -6.49 4.76
C CYS A 98 1.48 -7.31 5.67
N TRP A 99 1.95 -8.45 6.17
CA TRP A 99 1.11 -9.46 6.86
C TRP A 99 0.40 -8.96 8.11
N ASN A 100 1.03 -8.05 8.86
CA ASN A 100 0.51 -7.53 10.12
C ASN A 100 -0.30 -6.24 9.95
N LEU A 101 -0.42 -5.72 8.72
CA LEU A 101 -1.26 -4.56 8.44
C LEU A 101 -2.72 -4.90 8.73
N THR A 102 -3.39 -4.03 9.49
CA THR A 102 -4.78 -4.20 9.95
C THR A 102 -5.69 -3.10 9.40
N GLY A 103 -6.96 -3.15 9.76
CA GLY A 103 -7.94 -2.16 9.31
C GLY A 103 -8.50 -2.47 7.93
N SER A 104 -9.20 -1.51 7.35
CA SER A 104 -9.86 -1.67 6.05
C SER A 104 -8.93 -1.25 4.91
N ALA A 105 -9.01 -1.98 3.81
CA ALA A 105 -8.38 -1.54 2.57
C ALA A 105 -8.93 -0.17 2.13
N VAL A 106 -8.10 0.63 1.48
CA VAL A 106 -8.47 1.94 0.94
C VAL A 106 -8.04 2.05 -0.52
N CYS A 107 -8.75 2.88 -1.28
CA CYS A 107 -8.38 3.27 -2.63
C CYS A 107 -8.79 4.73 -2.84
N GLY A 108 -7.85 5.57 -3.25
CA GLY A 108 -8.12 6.96 -3.58
C GLY A 108 -8.89 7.12 -4.90
N ASN A 109 -9.63 8.22 -5.04
CA ASN A 109 -10.42 8.49 -6.24
C ASN A 109 -9.59 8.65 -7.52
N ASN A 110 -8.33 9.06 -7.40
CA ASN A 110 -7.43 9.27 -8.54
C ASN A 110 -6.56 8.06 -8.88
N VAL A 111 -6.66 6.97 -8.11
CA VAL A 111 -5.87 5.76 -8.34
C VAL A 111 -6.32 5.08 -9.64
N THR A 112 -5.36 4.82 -10.51
CA THR A 112 -5.55 4.09 -11.77
C THR A 112 -4.93 2.69 -11.73
N ASN A 113 -3.93 2.47 -10.89
CA ASN A 113 -3.18 1.22 -10.80
C ASN A 113 -3.20 0.69 -9.36
N MET A 114 -3.87 -0.44 -9.14
CA MET A 114 -3.93 -1.18 -7.88
C MET A 114 -3.27 -2.56 -7.97
N ARG A 115 -2.51 -2.83 -9.02
CA ARG A 115 -1.89 -4.14 -9.19
C ARG A 115 -1.13 -4.57 -7.96
N GLN A 116 -1.46 -5.73 -7.39
CA GLN A 116 -0.83 -6.32 -6.22
C GLN A 116 -0.76 -5.41 -4.98
N THR A 117 -1.63 -4.39 -4.88
CA THR A 117 -1.55 -3.38 -3.80
C THR A 117 -1.58 -4.03 -2.42
N TYR A 118 -2.50 -4.95 -2.17
CA TYR A 118 -2.71 -5.63 -0.88
C TYR A 118 -2.42 -7.14 -0.93
N SER A 119 -1.80 -7.61 -1.99
CA SER A 119 -1.48 -9.05 -2.11
C SER A 119 -0.71 -9.52 -0.88
N ASP A 120 -1.16 -10.64 -0.28
CA ASP A 120 -0.64 -11.19 0.97
C ASP A 120 -0.80 -10.31 2.24
N CYS A 121 -1.67 -9.31 2.25
CA CYS A 121 -2.07 -8.59 3.46
C CYS A 121 -3.12 -9.39 4.25
N ARG A 122 -2.69 -10.42 4.97
CA ARG A 122 -3.57 -11.45 5.53
C ARG A 122 -4.48 -10.98 6.65
N ASN A 123 -4.15 -9.84 7.31
CA ASN A 123 -4.87 -9.30 8.46
C ASN A 123 -5.73 -8.07 8.15
N ILE A 124 -5.74 -7.56 6.90
CA ILE A 124 -6.71 -6.52 6.52
C ILE A 124 -8.14 -7.09 6.54
N THR A 125 -9.10 -6.24 6.90
CA THR A 125 -10.49 -6.60 7.13
C THR A 125 -11.44 -5.67 6.35
N GLY A 126 -12.74 -5.88 6.48
CA GLY A 126 -13.76 -5.05 5.84
C GLY A 126 -13.96 -5.39 4.36
N ASN A 127 -14.67 -4.52 3.67
CA ASN A 127 -14.94 -4.71 2.24
C ASN A 127 -13.70 -4.35 1.41
N PRO A 128 -13.35 -5.14 0.40
CA PRO A 128 -12.42 -4.68 -0.62
C PRO A 128 -13.03 -3.50 -1.38
N VAL A 129 -12.22 -2.47 -1.64
CA VAL A 129 -12.65 -1.26 -2.35
C VAL A 129 -11.92 -1.12 -3.67
N CYS A 130 -12.61 -0.58 -4.66
CA CYS A 130 -12.04 -0.22 -5.95
C CYS A 130 -12.45 1.22 -6.28
N GLY A 131 -11.49 2.07 -6.51
CA GLY A 131 -11.74 3.46 -6.90
C GLY A 131 -12.37 3.59 -8.29
N PRO A 132 -13.04 4.70 -8.59
CA PRO A 132 -13.78 4.88 -9.84
C PRO A 132 -12.88 4.95 -11.08
N ASN A 133 -11.60 5.28 -10.91
CA ASN A 133 -10.65 5.44 -12.01
C ASN A 133 -9.66 4.26 -12.15
N VAL A 134 -9.80 3.22 -11.34
CA VAL A 134 -8.92 2.04 -11.40
C VAL A 134 -9.08 1.32 -12.74
N ILE A 135 -7.94 1.06 -13.39
CA ILE A 135 -7.83 0.35 -14.67
C ILE A 135 -7.28 -1.06 -14.44
N ASP A 136 -6.21 -1.18 -13.64
CA ASP A 136 -5.56 -2.45 -13.31
C ASP A 136 -5.70 -2.73 -11.80
N MET A 137 -6.39 -3.82 -11.47
CA MET A 137 -6.48 -4.38 -10.12
C MET A 137 -6.05 -5.84 -10.07
N SER A 138 -5.21 -6.27 -11.01
CA SER A 138 -4.70 -7.64 -11.04
C SER A 138 -3.97 -7.98 -9.74
N ASP A 139 -4.28 -9.14 -9.14
CA ASP A 139 -3.79 -9.59 -7.82
C ASP A 139 -4.02 -8.60 -6.65
N ALA A 140 -4.87 -7.57 -6.79
CA ALA A 140 -4.94 -6.46 -5.83
C ALA A 140 -5.16 -6.92 -4.39
N TYR A 141 -5.95 -7.97 -4.18
CA TYR A 141 -6.31 -8.54 -2.86
C TYR A 141 -5.96 -10.02 -2.74
N SER A 142 -5.12 -10.55 -3.61
CA SER A 142 -4.72 -11.96 -3.59
C SER A 142 -4.21 -12.35 -2.17
N ASN A 143 -4.66 -13.49 -1.64
CA ASN A 143 -4.34 -13.98 -0.28
C ASN A 143 -4.78 -13.07 0.90
N CYS A 144 -5.70 -12.14 0.71
CA CYS A 144 -6.27 -11.33 1.80
C CYS A 144 -7.37 -12.11 2.53
N ARG A 145 -6.97 -13.08 3.35
CA ARG A 145 -7.86 -14.10 3.92
C ARG A 145 -8.86 -13.59 4.95
N ASN A 146 -8.63 -12.39 5.54
CA ASN A 146 -9.55 -11.80 6.51
C ASN A 146 -10.47 -10.72 5.91
N LEU A 147 -10.39 -10.48 4.61
CA LEU A 147 -11.38 -9.64 3.93
C LEU A 147 -12.76 -10.29 3.99
N THR A 148 -13.77 -9.46 4.26
CA THR A 148 -15.17 -9.83 4.32
C THR A 148 -16.00 -8.94 3.38
N GLY A 149 -17.28 -9.21 3.24
CA GLY A 149 -18.17 -8.41 2.40
C GLY A 149 -18.13 -8.80 0.92
N SER A 150 -18.70 -7.95 0.07
CA SER A 150 -18.87 -8.23 -1.35
C SER A 150 -17.75 -7.59 -2.18
N PRO A 151 -17.10 -8.33 -3.07
CA PRO A 151 -16.15 -7.76 -4.02
C PRO A 151 -16.84 -6.73 -4.95
N ILE A 152 -16.18 -5.58 -5.15
CA ILE A 152 -16.66 -4.52 -6.05
C ILE A 152 -15.55 -4.20 -7.05
N CYS A 153 -15.89 -4.25 -8.35
CA CYS A 153 -15.05 -3.72 -9.42
C CYS A 153 -15.49 -2.31 -9.80
N GLY A 154 -14.55 -1.42 -10.03
CA GLY A 154 -14.82 -0.10 -10.60
C GLY A 154 -15.26 -0.18 -12.07
N PRO A 155 -15.92 0.86 -12.60
CA PRO A 155 -16.46 0.87 -13.97
C PRO A 155 -15.38 0.89 -15.07
N ASN A 156 -14.16 1.28 -14.73
CA ASN A 156 -13.05 1.40 -15.68
C ASN A 156 -12.04 0.25 -15.62
N VAL A 157 -12.29 -0.78 -14.79
CA VAL A 157 -11.35 -1.89 -14.63
C VAL A 157 -11.28 -2.72 -15.91
N VAL A 158 -10.06 -2.88 -16.43
CA VAL A 158 -9.72 -3.68 -17.62
C VAL A 158 -9.08 -5.01 -17.23
N ASP A 159 -8.27 -5.01 -16.16
CA ASP A 159 -7.64 -6.23 -15.65
C ASP A 159 -7.94 -6.43 -14.15
N MET A 160 -8.61 -7.55 -13.85
CA MET A 160 -8.87 -8.02 -12.49
C MET A 160 -8.39 -9.47 -12.28
N SER A 161 -7.45 -9.93 -13.10
CA SER A 161 -6.90 -11.28 -12.99
C SER A 161 -6.41 -11.55 -11.58
N TYR A 162 -6.86 -12.65 -10.97
CA TYR A 162 -6.51 -13.05 -9.60
C TYR A 162 -6.81 -12.00 -8.51
N ALA A 163 -7.60 -10.94 -8.79
CA ALA A 163 -7.82 -9.82 -7.86
C ALA A 163 -8.23 -10.25 -6.46
N TYR A 164 -9.02 -11.32 -6.34
CA TYR A 164 -9.52 -11.86 -5.07
C TYR A 164 -9.12 -13.33 -4.86
N TRP A 165 -8.03 -13.77 -5.47
CA TRP A 165 -7.56 -15.16 -5.34
C TRP A 165 -7.26 -15.48 -3.88
N ASP A 166 -7.76 -16.62 -3.38
CA ASP A 166 -7.61 -17.10 -2.00
C ASP A 166 -8.13 -16.13 -0.91
N CYS A 167 -9.11 -15.27 -1.23
CA CYS A 167 -9.85 -14.46 -0.26
C CYS A 167 -11.02 -15.28 0.32
N VAL A 168 -10.70 -16.27 1.15
CA VAL A 168 -11.62 -17.36 1.58
C VAL A 168 -12.81 -16.90 2.43
N ASN A 169 -12.77 -15.70 2.99
CA ASN A 169 -13.84 -15.15 3.84
C ASN A 169 -14.69 -14.08 3.14
N LEU A 170 -14.47 -13.82 1.85
CA LEU A 170 -15.36 -12.96 1.09
C LEU A 170 -16.75 -13.60 0.97
N ILE A 171 -17.78 -12.78 1.22
CA ILE A 171 -19.20 -13.16 1.15
C ILE A 171 -19.96 -12.19 0.25
N GLY A 172 -21.15 -12.59 -0.17
CA GLY A 172 -22.01 -11.73 -1.00
C GLY A 172 -21.79 -11.95 -2.50
N SER A 173 -22.44 -11.11 -3.28
CA SER A 173 -22.40 -11.20 -4.76
C SER A 173 -21.38 -10.21 -5.30
N PRO A 174 -20.46 -10.66 -6.18
CA PRO A 174 -19.57 -9.74 -6.88
C PRO A 174 -20.37 -8.73 -7.72
N VAL A 175 -19.96 -7.46 -7.67
CA VAL A 175 -20.52 -6.38 -8.49
C VAL A 175 -19.41 -5.84 -9.36
N CYS A 176 -19.56 -6.01 -10.68
CA CYS A 176 -18.68 -5.40 -11.66
C CYS A 176 -19.40 -4.21 -12.31
N GLY A 177 -18.71 -3.11 -12.53
CA GLY A 177 -19.25 -1.97 -13.25
C GLY A 177 -19.63 -2.36 -14.69
N ASN A 178 -20.68 -1.73 -15.21
CA ASN A 178 -21.13 -1.86 -16.61
C ASN A 178 -20.40 -0.82 -17.45
#